data_758f07b564538993471724c58f8ac748
#
_entry.id   758f07b564538993471724c58f8ac748
#
_cell.length_a   1.000
_cell.length_b   1.000
_cell.length_c   1.000
_cell.angle_alpha   90.00
_cell.angle_beta   90.00
_cell.angle_gamma   90.00
#
_symmetry.space_group_name_H-M   'P 1'
#
loop_
_entity.id
_entity.type
_entity.pdbx_description
1 polymer ?
#
loop_
_entity_poly.entity_id
_entity_poly.type
_entity_poly.pdbx_seq_one_letter_code
_entity_poly.pdbx_strand_id
1 'polypeptide(L)'
;YFKRHDGQAVTCDDFVDAMADANQKDLSQFKRWYSQAGTPRVKVEESFVSGTYQVTLTQSCPATPGQDKKEPFHIPLLYRLIGEGGNTEQLFELTEATQTIKVTGLTKKPVLSINRNFSAPIVLDFEQPESELLTLLKEDDDAFNRWEAAQKLFMRSILNGKPLDTELVTALKDILRNPDLDPAFKDLLFTLPAESYLYEQVSVIDPQAIHSARRQVRHQLATALQDDWLWAYQEHQTPGSYKPDAQSAGKRSLKNLALHMLADSGYAKVDDLASTQYQSANNMTDQYGALAVLVNFSLSHAEASLSNFHERFKSDALVIDKWFALQATRQIDFKQKQSVMQDVLNLRKHPDFNIKNPNRARSLIHAFCMNNLGAFHQPSAETYQFWADHVIELNHINPQVAARLARALDRWKQFAPNYQVHMKSALEFISKQTNLSSDVAEVIQKALNS
;
A
#
# COMPACT_ATOMS: atom_id res chain seq x y z
N TYR A 1 -21.35 -27.33 -3.34
CA TYR A 1 -22.06 -26.32 -2.57
C TYR A 1 -23.38 -25.92 -3.24
N PHE A 2 -23.37 -25.30 -4.44
CA PHE A 2 -24.58 -24.84 -5.13
C PHE A 2 -25.61 -25.95 -5.34
N LYS A 3 -25.16 -27.15 -5.72
CA LYS A 3 -26.10 -28.30 -5.88
C LYS A 3 -26.85 -28.66 -4.60
N ARG A 4 -26.23 -28.38 -3.41
CA ARG A 4 -26.80 -28.66 -2.08
C ARG A 4 -27.69 -27.53 -1.58
N HIS A 5 -27.31 -26.27 -1.83
CA HIS A 5 -27.81 -25.09 -1.12
C HIS A 5 -28.40 -23.99 -2.01
N ASP A 6 -28.63 -24.26 -3.30
CA ASP A 6 -29.21 -23.25 -4.20
C ASP A 6 -30.59 -22.80 -3.71
N GLY A 7 -30.78 -21.46 -3.63
CA GLY A 7 -32.03 -20.87 -3.17
C GLY A 7 -32.27 -20.92 -1.63
N GLN A 8 -31.29 -21.36 -0.83
CA GLN A 8 -31.40 -21.45 0.63
C GLN A 8 -30.57 -20.35 1.32
N ALA A 9 -31.05 -19.88 2.48
CA ALA A 9 -30.25 -19.06 3.39
C ALA A 9 -29.39 -20.00 4.23
N VAL A 10 -28.05 -19.86 4.11
CA VAL A 10 -27.06 -20.75 4.74
C VAL A 10 -26.00 -19.97 5.48
N THR A 11 -25.25 -20.68 6.33
CA THR A 11 -24.17 -20.14 7.15
C THR A 11 -22.80 -20.42 6.52
N CYS A 12 -21.73 -19.84 7.09
CA CYS A 12 -20.35 -20.18 6.73
C CYS A 12 -20.05 -21.66 7.04
N ASP A 13 -20.67 -22.23 8.10
CA ASP A 13 -20.49 -23.65 8.42
C ASP A 13 -21.01 -24.54 7.32
N ASP A 14 -22.20 -24.28 6.77
CA ASP A 14 -22.77 -25.03 5.65
C ASP A 14 -21.87 -25.00 4.42
N PHE A 15 -21.20 -23.84 4.18
CA PHE A 15 -20.23 -23.71 3.09
C PHE A 15 -19.00 -24.59 3.34
N VAL A 16 -18.40 -24.51 4.53
CA VAL A 16 -17.22 -25.33 4.87
C VAL A 16 -17.54 -26.81 4.86
N ASP A 17 -18.69 -27.23 5.40
CA ASP A 17 -19.13 -28.62 5.40
C ASP A 17 -19.34 -29.18 3.98
N ALA A 18 -19.88 -28.36 3.08
CA ALA A 18 -20.01 -28.77 1.69
C ALA A 18 -18.64 -28.98 1.01
N MET A 19 -17.64 -28.15 1.36
CA MET A 19 -16.26 -28.33 0.86
C MET A 19 -15.58 -29.53 1.50
N ALA A 20 -15.76 -29.76 2.81
CA ALA A 20 -15.24 -30.91 3.54
C ALA A 20 -15.74 -32.22 2.94
N ASP A 21 -17.06 -32.33 2.76
CA ASP A 21 -17.70 -33.54 2.21
C ASP A 21 -17.25 -33.82 0.75
N ALA A 22 -17.17 -32.76 -0.07
CA ALA A 22 -16.78 -32.91 -1.47
C ALA A 22 -15.33 -33.38 -1.63
N ASN A 23 -14.47 -33.03 -0.70
CA ASN A 23 -13.04 -33.37 -0.70
C ASN A 23 -12.70 -34.54 0.25
N GLN A 24 -13.68 -35.09 0.98
CA GLN A 24 -13.48 -36.12 2.01
C GLN A 24 -12.41 -35.73 3.04
N LYS A 25 -12.42 -34.45 3.45
CA LYS A 25 -11.42 -33.86 4.34
C LYS A 25 -12.09 -33.27 5.58
N ASP A 26 -11.52 -33.52 6.77
CA ASP A 26 -11.97 -32.86 7.99
C ASP A 26 -11.49 -31.39 7.99
N LEU A 27 -12.44 -30.47 7.93
CA LEU A 27 -12.24 -29.02 8.02
C LEU A 27 -12.77 -28.43 9.34
N SER A 28 -13.02 -29.24 10.37
CA SER A 28 -13.54 -28.79 11.67
C SER A 28 -12.61 -27.74 12.31
N GLN A 29 -11.31 -27.95 12.27
CA GLN A 29 -10.35 -26.97 12.77
C GLN A 29 -10.27 -25.71 11.88
N PHE A 30 -10.48 -25.84 10.58
CA PHE A 30 -10.52 -24.70 9.66
C PHE A 30 -11.63 -23.70 9.98
N LYS A 31 -12.76 -24.17 10.57
CA LYS A 31 -13.86 -23.30 11.01
C LYS A 31 -13.45 -22.27 12.06
N ARG A 32 -12.28 -22.42 12.70
CA ARG A 32 -11.71 -21.41 13.60
C ARG A 32 -11.46 -20.07 12.93
N TRP A 33 -11.24 -20.05 11.60
CA TRP A 33 -11.14 -18.80 10.83
C TRP A 33 -12.41 -17.94 10.88
N TYR A 34 -13.57 -18.55 11.11
CA TYR A 34 -14.85 -17.85 11.26
C TYR A 34 -15.22 -17.55 12.71
N SER A 35 -14.69 -18.31 13.65
CA SER A 35 -15.08 -18.23 15.08
C SER A 35 -14.07 -17.49 15.95
N GLN A 36 -12.78 -17.41 15.57
CA GLN A 36 -11.74 -16.70 16.31
C GLN A 36 -11.41 -15.38 15.63
N ALA A 37 -11.51 -14.26 16.36
CA ALA A 37 -11.11 -12.93 15.89
C ALA A 37 -9.58 -12.77 15.93
N GLY A 38 -9.06 -11.84 15.14
CA GLY A 38 -7.64 -11.52 15.06
C GLY A 38 -6.95 -12.20 13.87
N THR A 39 -5.75 -11.73 13.55
CA THR A 39 -4.92 -12.27 12.47
C THR A 39 -3.83 -13.14 13.07
N PRO A 40 -3.72 -14.44 12.69
CA PRO A 40 -2.67 -15.29 13.17
C PRO A 40 -1.30 -14.83 12.66
N ARG A 41 -0.28 -15.02 13.51
CA ARG A 41 1.12 -14.80 13.20
C ARG A 41 1.81 -16.14 13.10
N VAL A 42 2.69 -16.30 12.10
CA VAL A 42 3.52 -17.49 11.94
C VAL A 42 4.98 -17.06 11.99
N LYS A 43 5.67 -17.43 13.07
CA LYS A 43 7.12 -17.28 13.20
C LYS A 43 7.80 -18.40 12.45
N VAL A 44 8.80 -18.06 11.63
CA VAL A 44 9.60 -19.00 10.85
C VAL A 44 11.03 -18.98 11.36
N GLU A 45 11.55 -20.14 11.78
CA GLU A 45 12.94 -20.34 12.21
C GLU A 45 13.57 -21.43 11.37
N GLU A 46 14.75 -21.15 10.83
CA GLU A 46 15.49 -22.05 9.94
C GLU A 46 16.76 -22.55 10.58
N SER A 47 17.14 -23.78 10.25
CA SER A 47 18.48 -24.29 10.50
C SER A 47 18.97 -25.17 9.35
N PHE A 48 20.29 -25.16 9.12
CA PHE A 48 20.94 -26.04 8.15
C PHE A 48 22.18 -26.66 8.79
N VAL A 49 22.12 -27.95 9.06
CA VAL A 49 23.20 -28.69 9.74
C VAL A 49 23.39 -30.05 9.07
N SER A 50 24.63 -30.36 8.71
CA SER A 50 25.01 -31.68 8.16
C SER A 50 24.11 -32.15 7.02
N GLY A 51 23.79 -31.24 6.07
CA GLY A 51 22.96 -31.59 4.92
C GLY A 51 21.47 -31.72 5.21
N THR A 52 21.04 -31.37 6.43
CA THR A 52 19.62 -31.33 6.81
C THR A 52 19.16 -29.89 6.94
N TYR A 53 18.17 -29.53 6.18
CA TYR A 53 17.45 -28.24 6.29
C TYR A 53 16.17 -28.43 7.08
N GLN A 54 15.99 -27.64 8.09
CA GLN A 54 14.82 -27.69 8.96
C GLN A 54 14.19 -26.31 9.07
N VAL A 55 12.86 -26.25 8.91
CA VAL A 55 12.04 -25.05 9.10
C VAL A 55 11.05 -25.34 10.23
N THR A 56 11.14 -24.59 11.31
CA THR A 56 10.19 -24.63 12.41
C THR A 56 9.19 -23.50 12.27
N LEU A 57 7.90 -23.83 12.22
CA LEU A 57 6.79 -22.92 12.10
C LEU A 57 6.03 -22.87 13.43
N THR A 58 5.95 -21.70 14.05
CA THR A 58 5.20 -21.49 15.30
C THR A 58 4.10 -20.48 15.07
N GLN A 59 2.84 -20.89 15.22
CA GLN A 59 1.70 -20.01 15.09
C GLN A 59 1.25 -19.44 16.44
N SER A 60 0.78 -18.20 16.40
CA SER A 60 0.16 -17.51 17.53
C SER A 60 -0.92 -16.56 17.02
N CYS A 61 -1.88 -16.23 17.87
CA CYS A 61 -2.84 -15.17 17.59
C CYS A 61 -3.01 -14.32 18.85
N PRO A 62 -2.90 -12.98 18.76
CA PRO A 62 -3.04 -12.11 19.92
C PRO A 62 -4.47 -12.16 20.48
N ALA A 63 -4.58 -11.92 21.78
CA ALA A 63 -5.88 -11.77 22.46
C ALA A 63 -6.68 -10.61 21.80
N THR A 64 -7.98 -10.79 21.75
CA THR A 64 -8.92 -9.76 21.27
C THR A 64 -10.05 -9.59 22.30
N PRO A 65 -10.76 -8.45 22.31
CA PRO A 65 -11.88 -8.25 23.26
C PRO A 65 -12.88 -9.41 23.24
N GLY A 66 -13.10 -10.02 24.40
CA GLY A 66 -13.97 -11.19 24.54
C GLY A 66 -13.36 -12.54 24.12
N GLN A 67 -12.12 -12.57 23.67
CA GLN A 67 -11.42 -13.80 23.27
C GLN A 67 -9.93 -13.74 23.69
N ASP A 68 -9.67 -13.94 24.97
CA ASP A 68 -8.33 -13.86 25.55
C ASP A 68 -7.43 -15.04 25.16
N LYS A 69 -8.04 -16.21 24.95
CA LYS A 69 -7.34 -17.43 24.53
C LYS A 69 -7.66 -17.77 23.09
N LYS A 70 -6.65 -18.16 22.34
CA LYS A 70 -6.74 -18.58 20.94
C LYS A 70 -6.18 -20.00 20.79
N GLU A 71 -6.94 -20.81 20.09
CA GLU A 71 -6.51 -22.13 19.70
C GLU A 71 -5.75 -22.09 18.35
N PRO A 72 -4.86 -23.04 18.05
CA PRO A 72 -4.18 -23.10 16.76
C PRO A 72 -5.14 -23.13 15.58
N PHE A 73 -4.90 -22.31 14.57
CA PHE A 73 -5.64 -22.34 13.31
C PHE A 73 -5.17 -23.50 12.44
N HIS A 74 -5.99 -23.91 11.48
CA HIS A 74 -5.55 -24.72 10.36
C HIS A 74 -5.09 -23.75 9.24
N ILE A 75 -3.77 -23.61 9.07
CA ILE A 75 -3.16 -22.65 8.15
C ILE A 75 -2.54 -23.41 6.98
N PRO A 76 -3.12 -23.32 5.76
CA PRO A 76 -2.52 -23.92 4.56
C PRO A 76 -1.39 -23.02 4.05
N LEU A 77 -0.17 -23.51 4.02
CA LEU A 77 1.01 -22.79 3.56
C LEU A 77 1.59 -23.47 2.31
N LEU A 78 1.47 -22.81 1.17
CA LEU A 78 2.23 -23.19 -0.01
C LEU A 78 3.68 -22.75 0.17
N TYR A 79 4.62 -23.66 -0.07
CA TYR A 79 6.04 -23.37 0.00
C TYR A 79 6.83 -24.07 -1.10
N ARG A 80 8.01 -23.53 -1.38
CA ARG A 80 8.98 -24.11 -2.29
C ARG A 80 10.39 -23.82 -1.77
N LEU A 81 11.31 -24.75 -2.00
CA LEU A 81 12.74 -24.53 -1.77
C LEU A 81 13.40 -24.12 -3.10
N ILE A 82 14.08 -22.98 -3.12
CA ILE A 82 14.83 -22.49 -4.29
C ILE A 82 16.28 -22.91 -4.12
N GLY A 83 16.88 -23.47 -5.19
CA GLY A 83 18.20 -24.09 -5.16
C GLY A 83 18.12 -25.61 -4.98
N GLU A 84 19.00 -26.17 -4.16
CA GLU A 84 18.98 -27.62 -3.90
C GLU A 84 17.77 -28.02 -3.03
N GLY A 85 17.22 -29.21 -3.28
CA GLY A 85 16.23 -29.83 -2.41
C GLY A 85 14.79 -29.81 -2.87
N GLY A 86 14.50 -29.22 -3.98
CA GLY A 86 13.17 -29.36 -4.55
C GLY A 86 12.71 -28.18 -5.42
N ASN A 87 12.35 -28.49 -6.63
CA ASN A 87 11.80 -27.55 -7.58
C ASN A 87 10.26 -27.54 -7.60
N THR A 88 9.61 -28.30 -6.71
CA THR A 88 8.16 -28.45 -6.73
C THR A 88 7.52 -27.72 -5.56
N GLU A 89 6.49 -26.94 -5.83
CA GLU A 89 5.64 -26.34 -4.82
C GLU A 89 4.94 -27.41 -4.00
N GLN A 90 4.89 -27.24 -2.69
CA GLN A 90 4.27 -28.17 -1.73
C GLN A 90 3.29 -27.41 -0.83
N LEU A 91 2.24 -28.10 -0.42
CA LEU A 91 1.31 -27.63 0.59
C LEU A 91 1.71 -28.18 1.95
N PHE A 92 1.94 -27.31 2.91
CA PHE A 92 2.11 -27.66 4.32
C PHE A 92 0.90 -27.18 5.12
N GLU A 93 0.26 -28.09 5.84
CA GLU A 93 -0.88 -27.76 6.69
C GLU A 93 -0.40 -27.58 8.14
N LEU A 94 -0.27 -26.34 8.57
CA LEU A 94 0.09 -25.98 9.94
C LEU A 94 -1.18 -26.03 10.81
N THR A 95 -1.33 -27.11 11.57
CA THR A 95 -2.50 -27.40 12.44
C THR A 95 -2.17 -27.33 13.92
N GLU A 96 -0.90 -27.55 14.28
CA GLU A 96 -0.42 -27.49 15.66
C GLU A 96 0.17 -26.10 15.99
N ALA A 97 0.36 -25.80 17.27
CA ALA A 97 1.02 -24.59 17.72
C ALA A 97 2.45 -24.47 17.13
N THR A 98 3.15 -25.59 17.00
CA THR A 98 4.49 -25.65 16.39
C THR A 98 4.65 -26.93 15.58
N GLN A 99 5.08 -26.81 14.35
CA GLN A 99 5.40 -27.94 13.46
C GLN A 99 6.68 -27.66 12.68
N THR A 100 7.28 -28.73 12.15
CA THR A 100 8.58 -28.64 11.49
C THR A 100 8.57 -29.35 10.14
N ILE A 101 9.12 -28.68 9.12
CA ILE A 101 9.47 -29.27 7.82
C ILE A 101 10.94 -29.66 7.86
N LYS A 102 11.27 -30.86 7.39
CA LYS A 102 12.66 -31.33 7.28
C LYS A 102 12.96 -31.88 5.91
N VAL A 103 14.09 -31.43 5.34
CA VAL A 103 14.62 -31.94 4.08
C VAL A 103 16.09 -32.32 4.28
N THR A 104 16.46 -33.52 3.86
CA THR A 104 17.80 -34.09 4.05
C THR A 104 18.51 -34.32 2.71
N GLY A 105 19.83 -34.53 2.77
CA GLY A 105 20.63 -34.84 1.58
C GLY A 105 21.05 -33.63 0.76
N LEU A 106 20.98 -32.43 1.36
CA LEU A 106 21.36 -31.17 0.69
C LEU A 106 22.86 -30.90 0.89
N THR A 107 23.49 -30.32 -0.15
CA THR A 107 24.89 -29.87 -0.05
C THR A 107 24.97 -28.40 0.34
N LYS A 108 23.90 -27.61 0.06
CA LYS A 108 23.79 -26.18 0.39
C LYS A 108 22.44 -25.88 1.02
N LYS A 109 22.39 -24.81 1.84
CA LYS A 109 21.14 -24.29 2.37
C LYS A 109 20.29 -23.77 1.20
N PRO A 110 19.06 -24.25 1.00
CA PRO A 110 18.13 -23.67 0.04
C PRO A 110 17.55 -22.35 0.55
N VAL A 111 16.95 -21.56 -0.33
CA VAL A 111 16.15 -20.38 0.04
C VAL A 111 14.68 -20.78 0.11
N LEU A 112 14.04 -20.46 1.23
CA LEU A 112 12.63 -20.77 1.46
C LEU A 112 11.72 -19.71 0.86
N SER A 113 10.89 -20.12 -0.09
CA SER A 113 9.72 -19.36 -0.57
C SER A 113 8.49 -19.95 0.12
N ILE A 114 7.81 -19.17 0.98
CA ILE A 114 6.68 -19.63 1.81
C ILE A 114 5.51 -18.64 1.75
N ASN A 115 4.32 -19.12 2.05
CA ASN A 115 3.05 -18.40 1.87
C ASN A 115 2.84 -17.96 0.41
N ARG A 116 3.29 -18.80 -0.51
CA ARG A 116 3.19 -18.56 -1.95
C ARG A 116 1.74 -18.35 -2.37
N ASN A 117 1.53 -17.52 -3.39
CA ASN A 117 0.19 -17.10 -3.83
C ASN A 117 -0.68 -16.52 -2.71
N PHE A 118 -0.06 -16.02 -1.63
CA PHE A 118 -0.78 -15.58 -0.43
C PHE A 118 -1.75 -16.66 0.07
N SER A 119 -1.25 -17.90 0.19
CA SER A 119 -2.05 -19.09 0.49
C SER A 119 -2.80 -19.04 1.82
N ALA A 120 -2.36 -18.19 2.75
CA ALA A 120 -3.04 -17.90 4.00
C ALA A 120 -2.95 -16.42 4.39
N PRO A 121 -4.04 -15.80 4.92
CA PRO A 121 -4.06 -14.41 5.37
C PRO A 121 -3.43 -14.28 6.77
N ILE A 122 -2.12 -14.42 6.84
CA ILE A 122 -1.33 -14.41 8.08
C ILE A 122 -0.32 -13.27 8.10
N VAL A 123 0.17 -12.92 9.28
CA VAL A 123 1.39 -12.15 9.44
C VAL A 123 2.57 -13.12 9.52
N LEU A 124 3.42 -13.11 8.50
CA LEU A 124 4.60 -13.96 8.45
C LEU A 124 5.78 -13.24 9.14
N ASP A 125 6.21 -13.77 10.29
CA ASP A 125 7.37 -13.28 11.03
C ASP A 125 8.59 -14.13 10.61
N PHE A 126 9.26 -13.63 9.56
CA PHE A 126 10.38 -14.33 8.94
C PHE A 126 11.47 -13.36 8.53
N GLU A 127 12.55 -13.36 9.31
CA GLU A 127 13.73 -12.57 9.01
C GLU A 127 14.67 -13.31 8.07
N GLN A 128 14.65 -12.92 6.81
CA GLN A 128 15.54 -13.44 5.78
C GLN A 128 16.70 -12.46 5.54
N PRO A 129 17.95 -12.97 5.34
CA PRO A 129 19.07 -12.12 4.89
C PRO A 129 18.78 -11.44 3.56
N GLU A 130 19.42 -10.30 3.29
CA GLU A 130 19.26 -9.58 2.01
C GLU A 130 19.59 -10.46 0.80
N SER A 131 20.61 -11.31 0.91
CA SER A 131 20.98 -12.26 -0.16
C SER A 131 19.88 -13.28 -0.49
N GLU A 132 19.10 -13.73 0.50
CA GLU A 132 17.97 -14.62 0.26
C GLU A 132 16.79 -13.88 -0.36
N LEU A 133 16.51 -12.65 0.11
CA LEU A 133 15.49 -11.79 -0.52
C LEU A 133 15.83 -11.46 -1.97
N LEU A 134 17.11 -11.22 -2.28
CA LEU A 134 17.57 -11.02 -3.67
C LEU A 134 17.39 -12.29 -4.51
N THR A 135 17.65 -13.47 -3.94
CA THR A 135 17.38 -14.75 -4.61
C THR A 135 15.90 -14.92 -4.91
N LEU A 136 15.01 -14.67 -3.93
CA LEU A 136 13.56 -14.71 -4.14
C LEU A 136 13.11 -13.73 -5.24
N LEU A 137 13.62 -12.49 -5.20
CA LEU A 137 13.30 -11.47 -6.21
C LEU A 137 13.68 -11.89 -7.63
N LYS A 138 14.84 -12.54 -7.80
CA LYS A 138 15.39 -12.93 -9.11
C LYS A 138 14.81 -14.26 -9.62
N GLU A 139 14.71 -15.26 -8.75
CA GLU A 139 14.57 -16.66 -9.14
C GLU A 139 13.23 -17.30 -8.76
N ASP A 140 12.44 -16.67 -7.87
CA ASP A 140 11.13 -17.20 -7.54
C ASP A 140 10.18 -17.09 -8.74
N ASP A 141 9.36 -18.11 -8.97
CA ASP A 141 8.30 -18.09 -9.98
C ASP A 141 6.95 -17.61 -9.40
N ASP A 142 6.86 -17.43 -8.08
CA ASP A 142 5.70 -16.87 -7.41
C ASP A 142 5.72 -15.34 -7.43
N ALA A 143 4.76 -14.73 -8.12
CA ALA A 143 4.68 -13.28 -8.25
C ALA A 143 4.49 -12.55 -6.90
N PHE A 144 3.74 -13.16 -5.95
CA PHE A 144 3.53 -12.57 -4.64
C PHE A 144 4.84 -12.53 -3.83
N ASN A 145 5.59 -13.63 -3.78
CA ASN A 145 6.85 -13.69 -3.02
C ASN A 145 7.95 -12.83 -3.65
N ARG A 146 7.99 -12.70 -4.98
CA ARG A 146 8.89 -11.74 -5.64
C ARG A 146 8.57 -10.30 -5.26
N TRP A 147 7.29 -9.94 -5.26
CA TRP A 147 6.83 -8.62 -4.81
C TRP A 147 7.15 -8.39 -3.33
N GLU A 148 6.84 -9.35 -2.46
CA GLU A 148 7.11 -9.28 -1.02
C GLU A 148 8.61 -9.11 -0.73
N ALA A 149 9.48 -9.83 -1.46
CA ALA A 149 10.93 -9.68 -1.35
C ALA A 149 11.39 -8.27 -1.73
N ALA A 150 10.87 -7.70 -2.83
CA ALA A 150 11.15 -6.32 -3.22
C ALA A 150 10.69 -5.32 -2.15
N GLN A 151 9.46 -5.49 -1.61
CA GLN A 151 8.93 -4.62 -0.56
C GLN A 151 9.79 -4.65 0.71
N LYS A 152 10.25 -5.84 1.14
CA LYS A 152 11.16 -5.99 2.29
C LYS A 152 12.51 -5.31 2.05
N LEU A 153 13.09 -5.43 0.86
CA LEU A 153 14.36 -4.78 0.48
C LEU A 153 14.20 -3.25 0.46
N PHE A 154 13.14 -2.72 -0.15
CA PHE A 154 12.85 -1.28 -0.14
C PHE A 154 12.61 -0.76 1.28
N MET A 155 11.82 -1.47 2.08
CA MET A 155 11.54 -1.10 3.46
C MET A 155 12.81 -1.01 4.30
N ARG A 156 13.73 -1.98 4.17
CA ARG A 156 15.04 -1.94 4.85
C ARG A 156 15.87 -0.73 4.43
N SER A 157 15.93 -0.41 3.14
CA SER A 157 16.62 0.79 2.66
C SER A 157 16.00 2.06 3.22
N ILE A 158 14.67 2.18 3.24
CA ILE A 158 13.96 3.36 3.75
C ILE A 158 14.16 3.52 5.25
N LEU A 159 13.88 2.48 6.05
CA LEU A 159 13.88 2.57 7.51
C LEU A 159 15.29 2.63 8.11
N ASN A 160 16.28 2.03 7.45
CA ASN A 160 17.69 2.08 7.91
C ASN A 160 18.47 3.27 7.31
N GLY A 161 17.84 4.07 6.43
CA GLY A 161 18.50 5.20 5.77
C GLY A 161 19.69 4.81 4.88
N LYS A 162 19.68 3.56 4.36
CA LYS A 162 20.74 3.05 3.50
C LYS A 162 20.39 3.26 2.02
N PRO A 163 21.36 3.59 1.16
CA PRO A 163 21.13 3.63 -0.28
C PRO A 163 20.77 2.23 -0.80
N LEU A 164 20.11 2.20 -1.96
CA LEU A 164 19.84 0.94 -2.66
C LEU A 164 21.17 0.26 -3.04
N ASP A 165 21.26 -1.03 -2.75
CA ASP A 165 22.40 -1.85 -3.14
C ASP A 165 22.48 -2.00 -4.67
N THR A 166 23.70 -2.04 -5.21
CA THR A 166 23.95 -2.18 -6.65
C THR A 166 23.40 -3.49 -7.22
N GLU A 167 23.46 -4.57 -6.44
CA GLU A 167 22.92 -5.88 -6.87
C GLU A 167 21.39 -5.83 -6.94
N LEU A 168 20.73 -5.15 -5.99
CA LEU A 168 19.27 -4.92 -6.03
C LEU A 168 18.90 -4.08 -7.26
N VAL A 169 19.61 -2.99 -7.53
CA VAL A 169 19.35 -2.15 -8.72
C VAL A 169 19.50 -2.95 -10.02
N THR A 170 20.52 -3.81 -10.10
CA THR A 170 20.73 -4.69 -11.25
C THR A 170 19.59 -5.69 -11.42
N ALA A 171 19.16 -6.34 -10.33
CA ALA A 171 18.02 -7.26 -10.35
C ALA A 171 16.72 -6.58 -10.79
N LEU A 172 16.48 -5.37 -10.30
CA LEU A 172 15.32 -4.56 -10.69
C LEU A 172 15.38 -4.17 -12.17
N LYS A 173 16.56 -3.79 -12.69
CA LYS A 173 16.75 -3.53 -14.12
C LYS A 173 16.40 -4.75 -14.98
N ASP A 174 16.89 -5.94 -14.60
CA ASP A 174 16.61 -7.17 -15.33
C ASP A 174 15.11 -7.50 -15.33
N ILE A 175 14.42 -7.29 -14.19
CA ILE A 175 12.98 -7.44 -14.09
C ILE A 175 12.24 -6.43 -14.99
N LEU A 176 12.62 -5.17 -14.96
CA LEU A 176 11.99 -4.13 -15.79
C LEU A 176 12.09 -4.47 -17.28
N ARG A 177 13.26 -4.96 -17.71
CA ARG A 177 13.55 -5.33 -19.10
C ARG A 177 13.03 -6.69 -19.53
N ASN A 178 12.66 -7.57 -18.61
CA ASN A 178 12.21 -8.92 -18.94
C ASN A 178 10.89 -8.89 -19.73
N PRO A 179 10.84 -9.36 -20.99
CA PRO A 179 9.62 -9.33 -21.81
C PRO A 179 8.56 -10.34 -21.36
N ASP A 180 8.95 -11.38 -20.62
CA ASP A 180 8.06 -12.46 -20.18
C ASP A 180 7.22 -12.09 -18.93
N LEU A 181 7.59 -10.99 -18.26
CA LEU A 181 6.86 -10.53 -17.08
C LEU A 181 5.74 -9.56 -17.45
N ASP A 182 4.58 -9.79 -16.84
CA ASP A 182 3.41 -8.92 -17.01
C ASP A 182 3.74 -7.46 -16.61
N PRO A 183 3.44 -6.47 -17.48
CA PRO A 183 3.61 -5.06 -17.15
C PRO A 183 2.87 -4.61 -15.88
N ALA A 184 1.69 -5.18 -15.57
CA ALA A 184 0.97 -4.87 -14.34
C ALA A 184 1.73 -5.38 -13.09
N PHE A 185 2.34 -6.55 -13.18
CA PHE A 185 3.20 -7.07 -12.11
C PHE A 185 4.42 -6.17 -11.90
N LYS A 186 5.08 -5.72 -12.98
CA LYS A 186 6.21 -4.79 -12.89
C LYS A 186 5.81 -3.49 -12.21
N ASP A 187 4.68 -2.89 -12.58
CA ASP A 187 4.17 -1.67 -11.94
C ASP A 187 4.01 -1.85 -10.42
N LEU A 188 3.37 -2.93 -9.99
CA LEU A 188 3.21 -3.26 -8.57
C LEU A 188 4.55 -3.48 -7.86
N LEU A 189 5.48 -4.19 -8.48
CA LEU A 189 6.78 -4.51 -7.89
C LEU A 189 7.63 -3.25 -7.65
N PHE A 190 7.59 -2.28 -8.57
CA PHE A 190 8.33 -1.02 -8.47
C PHE A 190 7.61 0.05 -7.61
N THR A 191 6.39 -0.19 -7.21
CA THR A 191 5.67 0.69 -6.28
C THR A 191 6.22 0.50 -4.86
N LEU A 192 6.85 1.53 -4.31
CA LEU A 192 7.45 1.49 -2.96
C LEU A 192 6.38 1.33 -1.87
N PRO A 193 6.72 0.72 -0.72
CA PRO A 193 5.83 0.60 0.43
C PRO A 193 5.16 1.94 0.77
N ALA A 194 3.87 1.90 1.09
CA ALA A 194 3.14 3.11 1.51
C ALA A 194 3.68 3.63 2.86
N GLU A 195 3.66 4.94 3.06
CA GLU A 195 4.11 5.54 4.34
C GLU A 195 3.31 5.02 5.53
N SER A 196 2.01 4.81 5.36
CA SER A 196 1.16 4.22 6.40
C SER A 196 1.59 2.82 6.81
N TYR A 197 2.07 2.01 5.86
CA TYR A 197 2.63 0.69 6.15
C TYR A 197 3.99 0.79 6.83
N LEU A 198 4.85 1.74 6.42
CA LEU A 198 6.13 1.99 7.07
C LEU A 198 5.95 2.44 8.53
N TYR A 199 4.89 3.21 8.83
CA TYR A 199 4.57 3.59 10.21
C TYR A 199 4.27 2.39 11.11
N GLU A 200 3.75 1.30 10.56
CA GLU A 200 3.47 0.05 11.29
C GLU A 200 4.73 -0.73 11.66
N GLN A 201 5.84 -0.44 10.99
CA GLN A 201 7.10 -1.17 11.14
C GLN A 201 8.06 -0.51 12.14
N VAL A 202 7.69 0.62 12.73
CA VAL A 202 8.54 1.37 13.68
C VAL A 202 7.85 1.55 15.02
N SER A 203 8.64 1.60 16.10
CA SER A 203 8.13 1.86 17.44
C SER A 203 7.80 3.33 17.69
N VAL A 204 8.53 4.25 17.04
CA VAL A 204 8.31 5.69 17.08
C VAL A 204 8.21 6.20 15.64
N ILE A 205 7.12 6.88 15.32
CA ILE A 205 6.87 7.43 13.98
C ILE A 205 7.43 8.85 13.91
N ASP A 206 8.46 9.05 13.09
CA ASP A 206 8.84 10.35 12.57
C ASP A 206 8.38 10.49 11.12
N PRO A 207 7.24 11.14 10.86
CA PRO A 207 6.64 11.16 9.53
C PRO A 207 7.51 11.86 8.50
N GLN A 208 8.25 12.92 8.89
CA GLN A 208 9.10 13.66 7.97
C GLN A 208 10.37 12.88 7.62
N ALA A 209 10.96 12.18 8.58
CA ALA A 209 12.09 11.31 8.32
C ALA A 209 11.72 10.16 7.37
N ILE A 210 10.60 9.48 7.61
CA ILE A 210 10.12 8.37 6.75
C ILE A 210 9.77 8.89 5.35
N HIS A 211 9.05 10.02 5.25
CA HIS A 211 8.72 10.65 3.98
C HIS A 211 9.97 10.98 3.16
N SER A 212 10.96 11.62 3.80
CA SER A 212 12.21 12.01 3.14
C SER A 212 13.02 10.79 2.69
N ALA A 213 13.16 9.77 3.55
CA ALA A 213 13.87 8.55 3.21
C ALA A 213 13.20 7.79 2.05
N ARG A 214 11.87 7.68 2.07
CA ARG A 214 11.11 7.06 0.98
C ARG A 214 11.29 7.80 -0.35
N ARG A 215 11.24 9.12 -0.32
CA ARG A 215 11.51 9.94 -1.51
C ARG A 215 12.94 9.76 -2.03
N GLN A 216 13.91 9.69 -1.12
CA GLN A 216 15.30 9.47 -1.49
C GLN A 216 15.51 8.11 -2.17
N VAL A 217 14.95 7.03 -1.63
CA VAL A 217 15.00 5.69 -2.27
C VAL A 217 14.36 5.72 -3.64
N ARG A 218 13.19 6.35 -3.80
CA ARG A 218 12.54 6.48 -5.11
C ARG A 218 13.40 7.27 -6.10
N HIS A 219 13.98 8.39 -5.68
CA HIS A 219 14.87 9.20 -6.52
C HIS A 219 16.13 8.43 -6.95
N GLN A 220 16.73 7.65 -6.03
CA GLN A 220 17.86 6.78 -6.36
C GLN A 220 17.50 5.76 -7.44
N LEU A 221 16.37 5.07 -7.27
CA LEU A 221 15.89 4.09 -8.25
C LEU A 221 15.56 4.75 -9.59
N ALA A 222 14.90 5.89 -9.57
CA ALA A 222 14.56 6.67 -10.76
C ALA A 222 15.82 7.08 -11.54
N THR A 223 16.81 7.58 -10.83
CA THR A 223 18.07 8.05 -11.45
C THR A 223 18.93 6.89 -11.95
N ALA A 224 19.04 5.81 -11.16
CA ALA A 224 19.86 4.65 -11.55
C ALA A 224 19.34 3.94 -12.81
N LEU A 225 18.03 3.98 -13.04
CA LEU A 225 17.37 3.30 -14.18
C LEU A 225 16.75 4.30 -15.18
N GLN A 226 17.26 5.54 -15.29
CA GLN A 226 16.65 6.59 -16.12
C GLN A 226 16.43 6.15 -17.58
N ASP A 227 17.46 5.55 -18.21
CA ASP A 227 17.37 5.06 -19.59
C ASP A 227 16.39 3.88 -19.73
N ASP A 228 16.30 3.04 -18.69
CA ASP A 228 15.39 1.90 -18.66
C ASP A 228 13.94 2.36 -18.45
N TRP A 229 13.71 3.44 -17.68
CA TRP A 229 12.41 4.08 -17.58
C TRP A 229 11.97 4.75 -18.89
N LEU A 230 12.90 5.38 -19.61
CA LEU A 230 12.59 5.95 -20.92
C LEU A 230 12.19 4.87 -21.91
N TRP A 231 12.94 3.75 -21.92
CA TRP A 231 12.56 2.58 -22.72
C TRP A 231 11.18 2.04 -22.32
N ALA A 232 10.92 1.84 -21.02
CA ALA A 232 9.63 1.32 -20.55
C ALA A 232 8.47 2.24 -20.96
N TYR A 233 8.65 3.56 -20.89
CA TYR A 233 7.68 4.53 -21.36
C TYR A 233 7.38 4.39 -22.85
N GLN A 234 8.42 4.19 -23.67
CA GLN A 234 8.30 4.07 -25.13
C GLN A 234 7.70 2.72 -25.55
N GLU A 235 8.14 1.62 -24.92
CA GLU A 235 7.73 0.25 -25.25
C GLU A 235 6.27 -0.05 -24.88
N HIS A 236 5.76 0.56 -23.81
CA HIS A 236 4.42 0.25 -23.30
C HIS A 236 3.36 1.23 -23.79
N GLN A 237 3.57 1.88 -24.94
CA GLN A 237 2.51 2.66 -25.58
C GLN A 237 1.36 1.77 -26.03
N THR A 238 0.13 2.30 -25.96
CA THR A 238 -1.09 1.61 -26.40
C THR A 238 -1.75 2.42 -27.53
N PRO A 239 -1.19 2.35 -28.76
CA PRO A 239 -1.71 3.09 -29.89
C PRO A 239 -3.05 2.54 -30.36
N GLY A 240 -3.83 3.39 -31.07
CA GLY A 240 -5.14 3.03 -31.60
C GLY A 240 -6.28 3.23 -30.61
N SER A 241 -7.41 2.57 -30.84
CA SER A 241 -8.61 2.72 -29.99
C SER A 241 -8.40 2.17 -28.59
N TYR A 242 -9.03 2.79 -27.60
CA TYR A 242 -8.99 2.32 -26.21
C TYR A 242 -9.49 0.87 -26.09
N LYS A 243 -8.73 0.06 -25.34
CA LYS A 243 -9.09 -1.32 -25.01
C LYS A 243 -9.04 -1.51 -23.49
N PRO A 244 -10.11 -2.00 -22.85
CA PRO A 244 -10.17 -2.23 -21.40
C PRO A 244 -9.59 -3.58 -20.95
N ASP A 245 -8.94 -4.34 -21.84
CA ASP A 245 -8.33 -5.63 -21.52
C ASP A 245 -7.14 -5.50 -20.55
N ALA A 246 -6.83 -6.59 -19.84
CA ALA A 246 -5.80 -6.64 -18.82
C ALA A 246 -4.40 -6.29 -19.36
N GLN A 247 -4.05 -6.77 -20.57
CA GLN A 247 -2.75 -6.51 -21.18
C GLN A 247 -2.56 -5.01 -21.47
N SER A 248 -3.56 -4.37 -22.09
CA SER A 248 -3.53 -2.92 -22.35
C SER A 248 -3.55 -2.11 -21.05
N ALA A 249 -4.29 -2.56 -20.03
CA ALA A 249 -4.31 -1.93 -18.71
C ALA A 249 -2.92 -1.99 -18.04
N GLY A 250 -2.27 -3.15 -18.04
CA GLY A 250 -0.92 -3.32 -17.50
C GLY A 250 0.12 -2.46 -18.24
N LYS A 251 0.06 -2.38 -19.57
CA LYS A 251 0.92 -1.47 -20.36
C LYS A 251 0.72 -0.01 -19.96
N ARG A 252 -0.52 0.46 -19.82
CA ARG A 252 -0.80 1.84 -19.38
C ARG A 252 -0.27 2.10 -17.96
N SER A 253 -0.42 1.14 -17.05
CA SER A 253 0.06 1.25 -15.68
C SER A 253 1.58 1.44 -15.64
N LEU A 254 2.34 0.53 -16.27
CA LEU A 254 3.80 0.60 -16.30
C LEU A 254 4.31 1.85 -17.06
N LYS A 255 3.65 2.24 -18.15
CA LYS A 255 3.97 3.48 -18.88
C LYS A 255 3.82 4.71 -17.97
N ASN A 256 2.73 4.81 -17.23
CA ASN A 256 2.47 5.94 -16.32
C ASN A 256 3.44 5.95 -15.13
N LEU A 257 3.80 4.78 -14.60
CA LEU A 257 4.86 4.67 -13.61
C LEU A 257 6.20 5.16 -14.20
N ALA A 258 6.56 4.70 -15.39
CA ALA A 258 7.80 5.10 -16.06
C ALA A 258 7.87 6.63 -16.27
N LEU A 259 6.76 7.26 -16.68
CA LEU A 259 6.69 8.72 -16.82
C LEU A 259 6.92 9.43 -15.46
N HIS A 260 6.35 8.89 -14.38
CA HIS A 260 6.56 9.42 -13.03
C HIS A 260 8.03 9.25 -12.58
N MET A 261 8.65 8.10 -12.85
CA MET A 261 10.06 7.85 -12.52
C MET A 261 11.00 8.74 -13.33
N LEU A 262 10.69 9.01 -14.59
CA LEU A 262 11.43 9.99 -15.40
C LEU A 262 11.37 11.40 -14.79
N ALA A 263 10.22 11.79 -14.25
CA ALA A 263 10.11 13.08 -13.57
C ALA A 263 10.91 13.10 -12.26
N ASP A 264 10.87 12.01 -11.49
CA ASP A 264 11.64 11.88 -10.24
C ASP A 264 13.16 11.89 -10.49
N SER A 265 13.62 11.31 -11.61
CA SER A 265 15.04 11.35 -12.00
C SER A 265 15.51 12.71 -12.52
N GLY A 266 14.60 13.65 -12.75
CA GLY A 266 14.90 14.95 -13.36
C GLY A 266 15.20 14.86 -14.87
N TYR A 267 14.61 13.90 -15.59
CA TYR A 267 14.79 13.78 -17.04
C TYR A 267 14.39 15.06 -17.77
N ALA A 268 15.30 15.64 -18.53
CA ALA A 268 15.16 17.00 -19.09
C ALA A 268 13.94 17.20 -20.01
N LYS A 269 13.45 16.13 -20.68
CA LYS A 269 12.31 16.20 -21.60
C LYS A 269 10.99 15.74 -20.97
N VAL A 270 10.93 15.57 -19.65
CA VAL A 270 9.73 15.00 -19.00
C VAL A 270 8.50 15.89 -19.12
N ASP A 271 8.67 17.20 -19.10
CA ASP A 271 7.56 18.17 -19.26
C ASP A 271 6.89 18.00 -20.62
N ASP A 272 7.71 17.93 -21.70
CA ASP A 272 7.20 17.69 -23.05
C ASP A 272 6.51 16.33 -23.18
N LEU A 273 7.10 15.26 -22.59
CA LEU A 273 6.50 13.93 -22.62
C LEU A 273 5.13 13.91 -21.89
N ALA A 274 5.08 14.47 -20.70
CA ALA A 274 3.85 14.52 -19.91
C ALA A 274 2.77 15.39 -20.58
N SER A 275 3.15 16.57 -21.10
CA SER A 275 2.23 17.44 -21.82
C SER A 275 1.69 16.77 -23.09
N THR A 276 2.56 16.12 -23.88
CA THR A 276 2.17 15.36 -25.07
C THR A 276 1.20 14.25 -24.74
N GLN A 277 1.51 13.43 -23.72
CA GLN A 277 0.61 12.36 -23.29
C GLN A 277 -0.74 12.92 -22.80
N TYR A 278 -0.74 14.00 -22.01
CA TYR A 278 -1.96 14.63 -21.54
C TYR A 278 -2.87 15.05 -22.70
N GLN A 279 -2.30 15.67 -23.74
CA GLN A 279 -3.04 16.18 -24.89
C GLN A 279 -3.53 15.08 -25.84
N SER A 280 -2.73 14.04 -26.05
CA SER A 280 -3.00 12.96 -27.01
C SER A 280 -3.77 11.78 -26.42
N ALA A 281 -3.91 11.69 -25.10
CA ALA A 281 -4.58 10.58 -24.44
C ALA A 281 -6.05 10.44 -24.86
N ASN A 282 -6.43 9.22 -25.25
CA ASN A 282 -7.79 8.87 -25.60
C ASN A 282 -8.55 8.16 -24.46
N ASN A 283 -7.95 8.14 -23.26
CA ASN A 283 -8.51 7.50 -22.07
C ASN A 283 -8.11 8.27 -20.81
N MET A 284 -8.95 8.15 -19.76
CA MET A 284 -8.74 8.86 -18.49
C MET A 284 -7.47 8.40 -17.76
N THR A 285 -7.09 7.15 -17.85
CA THR A 285 -5.91 6.61 -17.14
C THR A 285 -4.63 7.31 -17.59
N ASP A 286 -4.42 7.39 -18.90
CA ASP A 286 -3.23 8.05 -19.45
C ASP A 286 -3.28 9.56 -19.29
N GLN A 287 -4.45 10.18 -19.48
CA GLN A 287 -4.61 11.61 -19.33
C GLN A 287 -4.37 12.05 -17.87
N TYR A 288 -4.99 11.37 -16.95
CA TYR A 288 -4.84 11.67 -15.52
C TYR A 288 -3.44 11.32 -14.99
N GLY A 289 -2.83 10.24 -15.48
CA GLY A 289 -1.44 9.87 -15.15
C GLY A 289 -0.45 10.96 -15.57
N ALA A 290 -0.60 11.50 -16.77
CA ALA A 290 0.23 12.60 -17.25
C ALA A 290 -0.03 13.90 -16.46
N LEU A 291 -1.31 14.23 -16.19
CA LEU A 291 -1.68 15.37 -15.35
C LEU A 291 -1.07 15.28 -13.95
N ALA A 292 -1.07 14.05 -13.37
CA ALA A 292 -0.47 13.81 -12.06
C ALA A 292 1.03 14.09 -12.05
N VAL A 293 1.75 13.71 -13.11
CA VAL A 293 3.18 14.04 -13.24
C VAL A 293 3.40 15.55 -13.36
N LEU A 294 2.65 16.22 -14.22
CA LEU A 294 2.75 17.68 -14.38
C LEU A 294 2.57 18.41 -13.05
N VAL A 295 1.54 18.04 -12.28
CA VAL A 295 1.19 18.68 -11.01
C VAL A 295 2.17 18.31 -9.89
N ASN A 296 2.51 17.03 -9.73
CA ASN A 296 3.38 16.57 -8.65
C ASN A 296 4.81 17.10 -8.74
N PHE A 297 5.28 17.36 -9.94
CA PHE A 297 6.63 17.88 -10.17
C PHE A 297 6.65 19.37 -10.55
N SER A 298 5.47 20.02 -10.48
CA SER A 298 5.33 21.48 -10.78
C SER A 298 5.94 21.87 -12.12
N LEU A 299 5.70 21.05 -13.13
CA LEU A 299 6.23 21.25 -14.46
C LEU A 299 5.54 22.44 -15.15
N SER A 300 6.16 23.01 -16.17
CA SER A 300 5.70 24.28 -16.76
C SER A 300 4.29 24.22 -17.36
N HIS A 301 3.84 23.04 -17.80
CA HIS A 301 2.50 22.84 -18.35
C HIS A 301 1.43 22.50 -17.30
N ALA A 302 1.77 22.43 -15.99
CA ALA A 302 0.86 21.97 -14.94
C ALA A 302 -0.41 22.82 -14.81
N GLU A 303 -0.26 24.13 -14.69
CA GLU A 303 -1.38 25.06 -14.46
C GLU A 303 -2.36 25.07 -15.65
N ALA A 304 -1.83 25.16 -16.87
CA ALA A 304 -2.64 25.13 -18.08
C ALA A 304 -3.40 23.81 -18.23
N SER A 305 -2.75 22.67 -17.91
CA SER A 305 -3.36 21.35 -17.98
C SER A 305 -4.42 21.14 -16.89
N LEU A 306 -4.19 21.63 -15.66
CA LEU A 306 -5.19 21.61 -14.57
C LEU A 306 -6.43 22.40 -14.93
N SER A 307 -6.26 23.62 -15.48
CA SER A 307 -7.37 24.48 -15.90
C SER A 307 -8.15 23.84 -17.06
N ASN A 308 -7.45 23.30 -18.05
CA ASN A 308 -8.07 22.56 -19.16
C ASN A 308 -8.85 21.33 -18.69
N PHE A 309 -8.29 20.55 -17.76
CA PHE A 309 -8.95 19.37 -17.22
C PHE A 309 -10.23 19.76 -16.47
N HIS A 310 -10.18 20.80 -15.64
CA HIS A 310 -11.34 21.31 -14.94
C HIS A 310 -12.44 21.76 -15.91
N GLU A 311 -12.13 22.63 -16.88
CA GLU A 311 -13.09 23.11 -17.86
C GLU A 311 -13.74 22.00 -18.68
N ARG A 312 -12.95 21.02 -19.09
CA ARG A 312 -13.43 19.89 -19.89
C ARG A 312 -14.40 18.99 -19.13
N PHE A 313 -14.17 18.81 -17.83
CA PHE A 313 -14.91 17.84 -17.01
C PHE A 313 -15.77 18.48 -15.92
N LYS A 314 -15.97 19.78 -15.91
CA LYS A 314 -16.71 20.51 -14.85
C LYS A 314 -18.14 19.99 -14.61
N SER A 315 -18.76 19.37 -15.60
CA SER A 315 -20.09 18.77 -15.48
C SER A 315 -20.06 17.31 -14.94
N ASP A 316 -18.89 16.69 -14.81
CA ASP A 316 -18.75 15.34 -14.28
C ASP A 316 -18.20 15.39 -12.85
N ALA A 317 -19.10 15.24 -11.88
CA ALA A 317 -18.76 15.36 -10.46
C ALA A 317 -17.65 14.39 -10.00
N LEU A 318 -17.62 13.14 -10.52
CA LEU A 318 -16.61 12.15 -10.15
C LEU A 318 -15.24 12.47 -10.74
N VAL A 319 -15.19 13.10 -11.89
CA VAL A 319 -13.91 13.53 -12.48
C VAL A 319 -13.39 14.77 -11.78
N ILE A 320 -14.28 15.71 -11.40
CA ILE A 320 -13.88 16.86 -10.58
C ILE A 320 -13.42 16.45 -9.18
N ASP A 321 -13.95 15.38 -8.61
CA ASP A 321 -13.40 14.82 -7.38
C ASP A 321 -11.94 14.38 -7.54
N LYS A 322 -11.54 13.82 -8.69
CA LYS A 322 -10.13 13.50 -9.01
C LYS A 322 -9.27 14.77 -9.12
N TRP A 323 -9.81 15.84 -9.70
CA TRP A 323 -9.12 17.11 -9.83
C TRP A 323 -8.80 17.74 -8.46
N PHE A 324 -9.72 17.69 -7.50
CA PHE A 324 -9.48 18.10 -6.12
C PHE A 324 -8.46 17.20 -5.43
N ALA A 325 -8.63 15.87 -5.54
CA ALA A 325 -7.75 14.91 -4.89
C ALA A 325 -6.30 15.02 -5.36
N LEU A 326 -6.07 15.20 -6.65
CA LEU A 326 -4.74 15.37 -7.20
C LEU A 326 -3.98 16.53 -6.56
N GLN A 327 -4.63 17.66 -6.38
CA GLN A 327 -4.02 18.86 -5.78
C GLN A 327 -3.81 18.69 -4.27
N ALA A 328 -4.76 18.05 -3.59
CA ALA A 328 -4.63 17.74 -2.16
C ALA A 328 -3.50 16.73 -1.86
N THR A 329 -3.18 15.84 -2.82
CA THR A 329 -2.16 14.80 -2.68
C THR A 329 -0.88 15.09 -3.45
N ARG A 330 -0.72 16.30 -3.99
CA ARG A 330 0.50 16.64 -4.71
C ARG A 330 1.73 16.53 -3.80
N GLN A 331 2.85 16.21 -4.39
CA GLN A 331 4.10 16.09 -3.66
C GLN A 331 4.55 17.44 -3.08
N ILE A 332 5.21 17.39 -1.93
CA ILE A 332 5.84 18.58 -1.36
C ILE A 332 7.05 18.93 -2.21
N ASP A 333 7.04 20.12 -2.76
CA ASP A 333 8.22 20.70 -3.39
C ASP A 333 8.85 21.72 -2.43
N PHE A 334 10.00 21.35 -1.87
CA PHE A 334 10.74 22.24 -0.95
C PHE A 334 11.25 23.54 -1.62
N LYS A 335 11.22 23.61 -2.94
CA LYS A 335 11.55 24.82 -3.71
C LYS A 335 10.37 25.76 -3.91
N GLN A 336 9.13 25.27 -3.70
CA GLN A 336 7.94 26.09 -3.86
C GLN A 336 7.65 26.91 -2.60
N LYS A 337 7.27 28.16 -2.79
CA LYS A 337 6.84 29.06 -1.70
C LYS A 337 5.47 28.66 -1.11
N GLN A 338 4.63 28.01 -1.90
CA GLN A 338 3.26 27.68 -1.51
C GLN A 338 3.17 26.25 -1.01
N SER A 339 2.68 26.09 0.22
CA SER A 339 2.50 24.78 0.83
C SER A 339 1.24 24.07 0.26
N VAL A 340 1.23 22.75 0.31
CA VAL A 340 0.02 21.97 -0.05
C VAL A 340 -1.17 22.37 0.83
N MET A 341 -0.93 22.70 2.10
CA MET A 341 -1.96 23.19 3.01
C MET A 341 -2.61 24.47 2.49
N GLN A 342 -1.82 25.42 1.96
CA GLN A 342 -2.37 26.65 1.40
C GLN A 342 -3.21 26.40 0.15
N ASP A 343 -2.81 25.44 -0.70
CA ASP A 343 -3.61 25.03 -1.86
C ASP A 343 -4.93 24.41 -1.42
N VAL A 344 -4.93 23.55 -0.41
CA VAL A 344 -6.15 22.96 0.16
C VAL A 344 -7.09 24.03 0.72
N LEU A 345 -6.56 25.05 1.43
CA LEU A 345 -7.33 26.17 1.92
C LEU A 345 -7.96 27.01 0.80
N ASN A 346 -7.24 27.18 -0.31
CA ASN A 346 -7.75 27.89 -1.49
C ASN A 346 -8.83 27.04 -2.19
N LEU A 347 -8.60 25.75 -2.38
CA LEU A 347 -9.55 24.81 -2.97
C LEU A 347 -10.83 24.65 -2.13
N ARG A 348 -10.73 24.80 -0.83
CA ARG A 348 -11.88 24.81 0.08
C ARG A 348 -12.88 25.95 -0.25
N LYS A 349 -12.37 27.05 -0.83
CA LYS A 349 -13.15 28.23 -1.26
C LYS A 349 -13.59 28.16 -2.72
N HIS A 350 -13.18 27.12 -3.47
CA HIS A 350 -13.52 26.99 -4.89
C HIS A 350 -15.03 26.82 -5.08
N PRO A 351 -15.66 27.44 -6.10
CA PRO A 351 -17.11 27.35 -6.33
C PRO A 351 -17.65 25.92 -6.42
N ASP A 352 -16.85 25.00 -6.99
CA ASP A 352 -17.24 23.58 -7.12
C ASP A 352 -17.00 22.76 -5.85
N PHE A 353 -16.41 23.34 -4.80
CA PHE A 353 -16.27 22.64 -3.53
C PHE A 353 -17.57 22.75 -2.71
N ASN A 354 -18.10 21.59 -2.34
CA ASN A 354 -19.26 21.52 -1.44
C ASN A 354 -19.01 20.41 -0.40
N ILE A 355 -18.76 20.80 0.84
CA ILE A 355 -18.49 19.88 1.94
C ILE A 355 -19.65 18.94 2.27
N LYS A 356 -20.90 19.33 1.89
CA LYS A 356 -22.07 18.48 2.08
C LYS A 356 -22.10 17.27 1.14
N ASN A 357 -21.33 17.31 0.04
CA ASN A 357 -21.14 16.16 -0.82
C ASN A 357 -20.03 15.26 -0.21
N PRO A 358 -20.32 14.01 0.22
CA PRO A 358 -19.33 13.15 0.86
C PRO A 358 -18.12 12.83 -0.01
N ASN A 359 -18.30 12.68 -1.32
CA ASN A 359 -17.19 12.41 -2.24
C ASN A 359 -16.29 13.64 -2.37
N ARG A 360 -16.88 14.84 -2.43
CA ARG A 360 -16.15 16.09 -2.50
C ARG A 360 -15.37 16.37 -1.22
N ALA A 361 -15.97 16.13 -0.04
CA ALA A 361 -15.28 16.23 1.24
C ALA A 361 -14.10 15.23 1.32
N ARG A 362 -14.29 14.01 0.84
CA ARG A 362 -13.21 13.00 0.78
C ARG A 362 -12.11 13.38 -0.20
N SER A 363 -12.44 13.90 -1.38
CA SER A 363 -11.46 14.22 -2.41
C SER A 363 -10.54 15.38 -2.06
N LEU A 364 -10.92 16.27 -1.16
CA LEU A 364 -10.08 17.37 -0.71
C LEU A 364 -9.56 17.14 0.71
N ILE A 365 -10.45 17.09 1.69
CA ILE A 365 -10.08 17.10 3.11
C ILE A 365 -9.48 15.78 3.56
N HIS A 366 -10.20 14.67 3.30
CA HIS A 366 -9.68 13.35 3.66
C HIS A 366 -8.43 13.00 2.84
N ALA A 367 -8.39 13.34 1.55
CA ALA A 367 -7.22 13.11 0.70
C ALA A 367 -5.97 13.83 1.25
N PHE A 368 -6.10 15.07 1.69
CA PHE A 368 -5.01 15.80 2.34
C PHE A 368 -4.57 15.13 3.67
N CYS A 369 -5.53 14.87 4.56
CA CYS A 369 -5.21 14.37 5.91
C CYS A 369 -4.75 12.91 5.95
N MET A 370 -5.22 12.06 5.04
CA MET A 370 -5.00 10.61 5.08
C MET A 370 -4.11 10.07 3.97
N ASN A 371 -4.01 10.77 2.82
CA ASN A 371 -3.28 10.27 1.67
C ASN A 371 -2.04 11.14 1.33
N ASN A 372 -1.87 12.27 2.02
CA ASN A 372 -0.67 13.11 1.90
C ASN A 372 0.02 13.28 3.26
N LEU A 373 0.47 12.16 3.80
CA LEU A 373 1.01 12.10 5.18
C LEU A 373 2.20 13.02 5.38
N GLY A 374 3.08 13.16 4.38
CA GLY A 374 4.22 14.07 4.43
C GLY A 374 3.82 15.54 4.53
N ALA A 375 2.72 15.96 3.86
CA ALA A 375 2.22 17.33 3.94
C ALA A 375 1.34 17.57 5.19
N PHE A 376 0.60 16.56 5.61
CA PHE A 376 -0.31 16.66 6.75
C PHE A 376 0.42 16.63 8.09
N HIS A 377 1.32 15.68 8.30
CA HIS A 377 2.04 15.55 9.56
C HIS A 377 3.24 16.52 9.61
N GLN A 378 2.96 17.75 10.03
CA GLN A 378 3.97 18.76 10.27
C GLN A 378 4.20 18.96 11.78
N PRO A 379 5.41 19.34 12.22
CA PRO A 379 5.69 19.63 13.63
C PRO A 379 5.13 21.01 14.05
N SER A 380 3.87 21.26 13.71
CA SER A 380 3.13 22.51 13.99
C SER A 380 1.66 22.22 14.24
N ALA A 381 0.95 23.17 14.86
CA ALA A 381 -0.47 23.00 15.16
C ALA A 381 -1.40 23.17 13.93
N GLU A 382 -0.94 23.82 12.86
CA GLU A 382 -1.80 24.33 11.78
C GLU A 382 -2.58 23.22 11.08
N THR A 383 -1.93 22.14 10.64
CA THR A 383 -2.59 21.04 9.92
C THR A 383 -3.50 20.23 10.83
N TYR A 384 -3.15 20.07 12.10
CA TYR A 384 -3.99 19.36 13.07
C TYR A 384 -5.21 20.19 13.49
N GLN A 385 -5.08 21.53 13.57
CA GLN A 385 -6.24 22.40 13.78
C GLN A 385 -7.18 22.36 12.58
N PHE A 386 -6.63 22.43 11.35
CA PHE A 386 -7.42 22.23 10.13
C PHE A 386 -8.22 20.93 10.15
N TRP A 387 -7.57 19.81 10.54
CA TRP A 387 -8.22 18.52 10.67
C TRP A 387 -9.35 18.56 11.70
N ALA A 388 -9.09 19.13 12.90
CA ALA A 388 -10.07 19.20 13.97
C ALA A 388 -11.30 20.03 13.59
N ASP A 389 -11.10 21.18 12.96
CA ASP A 389 -12.18 22.06 12.48
C ASP A 389 -13.08 21.33 11.47
N HIS A 390 -12.49 20.55 10.56
CA HIS A 390 -13.26 19.79 9.57
C HIS A 390 -13.93 18.54 10.13
N VAL A 391 -13.35 17.89 11.15
CA VAL A 391 -14.05 16.81 11.88
C VAL A 391 -15.29 17.38 12.54
N ILE A 392 -15.20 18.54 13.20
CA ILE A 392 -16.34 19.20 13.87
C ILE A 392 -17.38 19.65 12.83
N GLU A 393 -16.95 20.29 11.74
CA GLU A 393 -17.89 20.73 10.69
C GLU A 393 -18.64 19.55 10.07
N LEU A 394 -17.90 18.48 9.71
CA LEU A 394 -18.49 17.27 9.13
C LEU A 394 -19.36 16.49 10.12
N ASN A 395 -19.07 16.54 11.42
CA ASN A 395 -19.89 15.91 12.45
C ASN A 395 -21.35 16.38 12.41
N HIS A 396 -21.59 17.65 12.08
CA HIS A 396 -22.93 18.20 11.95
C HIS A 396 -23.61 17.90 10.61
N ILE A 397 -22.82 17.50 9.58
CA ILE A 397 -23.30 17.25 8.22
C ILE A 397 -23.47 15.75 7.96
N ASN A 398 -22.43 14.97 8.25
CA ASN A 398 -22.37 13.54 8.04
C ASN A 398 -21.43 12.89 9.07
N PRO A 399 -21.97 12.41 10.21
CA PRO A 399 -21.18 11.81 11.29
C PRO A 399 -20.26 10.66 10.85
N GLN A 400 -20.69 9.83 9.91
CA GLN A 400 -19.87 8.70 9.42
C GLN A 400 -18.64 9.18 8.66
N VAL A 401 -18.76 10.23 7.84
CA VAL A 401 -17.61 10.84 7.14
C VAL A 401 -16.68 11.51 8.16
N ALA A 402 -17.24 12.19 9.17
CA ALA A 402 -16.48 12.80 10.25
C ALA A 402 -15.71 11.77 11.07
N ALA A 403 -16.37 10.68 11.49
CA ALA A 403 -15.74 9.59 12.26
C ALA A 403 -14.59 8.92 11.45
N ARG A 404 -14.77 8.75 10.16
CA ARG A 404 -13.69 8.23 9.30
C ARG A 404 -12.50 9.20 9.22
N LEU A 405 -12.75 10.50 9.10
CA LEU A 405 -11.68 11.52 9.12
C LEU A 405 -11.02 11.59 10.49
N ALA A 406 -11.78 11.41 11.60
CA ALA A 406 -11.26 11.43 12.96
C ALA A 406 -10.17 10.37 13.21
N ARG A 407 -10.20 9.25 12.47
CA ARG A 407 -9.21 8.17 12.58
C ARG A 407 -7.80 8.55 12.09
N ALA A 408 -7.62 9.71 11.47
CA ALA A 408 -6.29 10.19 11.04
C ALA A 408 -5.27 10.23 12.18
N LEU A 409 -5.74 10.39 13.42
CA LEU A 409 -4.88 10.48 14.60
C LEU A 409 -5.00 9.26 15.55
N ASP A 410 -5.56 8.12 15.11
CA ASP A 410 -5.71 6.91 15.95
C ASP A 410 -4.39 6.46 16.61
N ARG A 411 -3.27 6.66 15.92
CA ARG A 411 -1.93 6.23 16.37
C ARG A 411 -1.08 7.38 16.96
N TRP A 412 -1.66 8.50 17.34
CA TRP A 412 -0.92 9.70 17.73
C TRP A 412 0.15 9.46 18.81
N LYS A 413 -0.06 8.52 19.74
CA LYS A 413 0.89 8.19 20.81
C LYS A 413 2.17 7.51 20.31
N GLN A 414 2.15 6.96 19.08
CA GLN A 414 3.35 6.35 18.47
C GLN A 414 4.21 7.39 17.73
N PHE A 415 3.72 8.60 17.51
CA PHE A 415 4.49 9.64 16.85
C PHE A 415 5.59 10.22 17.76
N ALA A 416 6.60 10.85 17.18
CA ALA A 416 7.63 11.53 17.94
C ALA A 416 7.03 12.68 18.78
N PRO A 417 7.63 13.01 19.97
CA PRO A 417 7.01 13.91 20.95
C PRO A 417 6.62 15.29 20.41
N ASN A 418 7.39 15.84 19.47
CA ASN A 418 7.12 17.14 18.84
C ASN A 418 5.82 17.16 18.01
N TYR A 419 5.35 16.02 17.52
CA TYR A 419 4.05 15.87 16.86
C TYR A 419 2.94 15.58 17.87
N GLN A 420 3.21 14.71 18.86
CA GLN A 420 2.22 14.32 19.87
C GLN A 420 1.56 15.50 20.56
N VAL A 421 2.32 16.54 20.89
CA VAL A 421 1.82 17.75 21.57
C VAL A 421 0.67 18.39 20.78
N HIS A 422 0.86 18.54 19.47
CA HIS A 422 -0.13 19.17 18.59
C HIS A 422 -1.33 18.24 18.31
N MET A 423 -1.06 16.94 18.08
CA MET A 423 -2.09 15.94 17.87
C MET A 423 -3.00 15.81 19.09
N LYS A 424 -2.41 15.72 20.28
CA LYS A 424 -3.17 15.63 21.54
C LYS A 424 -4.04 16.87 21.74
N SER A 425 -3.49 18.05 21.52
CA SER A 425 -4.24 19.31 21.63
C SER A 425 -5.45 19.35 20.71
N ALA A 426 -5.29 18.89 19.46
CA ALA A 426 -6.39 18.82 18.49
C ALA A 426 -7.46 17.80 18.88
N LEU A 427 -7.08 16.61 19.37
CA LEU A 427 -8.00 15.61 19.89
C LEU A 427 -8.78 16.13 21.10
N GLU A 428 -8.09 16.77 22.06
CA GLU A 428 -8.73 17.38 23.23
C GLU A 428 -9.65 18.54 22.86
N PHE A 429 -9.34 19.29 21.80
CA PHE A 429 -10.21 20.35 21.28
C PHE A 429 -11.53 19.79 20.76
N ILE A 430 -11.49 18.68 19.99
CA ILE A 430 -12.70 18.01 19.54
C ILE A 430 -13.48 17.42 20.73
N SER A 431 -12.81 16.76 21.68
CA SER A 431 -13.46 16.09 22.81
C SER A 431 -14.28 17.03 23.71
N LYS A 432 -13.97 18.32 23.71
CA LYS A 432 -14.67 19.37 24.47
C LYS A 432 -15.92 19.89 23.78
N GLN A 433 -16.21 19.49 22.55
CA GLN A 433 -17.42 19.91 21.83
C GLN A 433 -18.66 19.23 22.41
N THR A 434 -19.73 20.02 22.64
CA THR A 434 -20.96 19.54 23.32
C THR A 434 -21.86 18.70 22.43
N ASN A 435 -21.76 18.79 21.11
CA ASN A 435 -22.68 18.18 20.15
C ASN A 435 -22.01 17.16 19.22
N LEU A 436 -21.09 16.35 19.77
CA LEU A 436 -20.49 15.27 19.00
C LEU A 436 -21.48 14.11 18.83
N SER A 437 -21.51 13.56 17.63
CA SER A 437 -22.19 12.29 17.38
C SER A 437 -21.54 11.15 18.16
N SER A 438 -22.28 10.08 18.43
CA SER A 438 -21.74 8.87 19.07
C SER A 438 -20.51 8.33 18.34
N ASP A 439 -20.54 8.30 17.01
CA ASP A 439 -19.48 7.76 16.17
C ASP A 439 -18.17 8.56 16.31
N VAL A 440 -18.25 9.89 16.27
CA VAL A 440 -17.06 10.76 16.44
C VAL A 440 -16.56 10.73 17.88
N ALA A 441 -17.49 10.80 18.87
CA ALA A 441 -17.13 10.75 20.29
C ALA A 441 -16.38 9.46 20.63
N GLU A 442 -16.85 8.30 20.15
CA GLU A 442 -16.22 7.00 20.37
C GLU A 442 -14.78 6.99 19.82
N VAL A 443 -14.58 7.43 18.56
CA VAL A 443 -13.25 7.44 17.92
C VAL A 443 -12.28 8.36 18.69
N ILE A 444 -12.72 9.57 19.04
CA ILE A 444 -11.88 10.53 19.75
C ILE A 444 -11.54 10.04 21.18
N GLN A 445 -12.52 9.51 21.91
CA GLN A 445 -12.28 8.96 23.25
C GLN A 445 -11.34 7.76 23.22
N LYS A 446 -11.53 6.86 22.25
CA LYS A 446 -10.63 5.72 22.07
C LYS A 446 -9.20 6.18 21.78
N ALA A 447 -9.01 7.14 20.89
CA ALA A 447 -7.69 7.68 20.59
C ALA A 447 -7.01 8.33 21.80
N LEU A 448 -7.75 9.06 22.64
CA LEU A 448 -7.21 9.68 23.85
C LEU A 448 -6.88 8.66 24.95
N ASN A 449 -7.65 7.57 25.07
CA ASN A 449 -7.52 6.56 26.13
C ASN A 449 -6.58 5.40 25.74
N SER A 450 -6.35 5.13 24.43
CA SER A 450 -5.39 4.13 23.96
C SER A 450 -3.96 4.57 24.23
#